data_43bf4d637dcd843dffbb245043e03935
#
_entry.id   43bf4d637dcd843dffbb245043e03935
#
_cell.length_a   1.000
_cell.length_b   1.000
_cell.length_c   1.000
_cell.angle_alpha   90.00
_cell.angle_beta   90.00
_cell.angle_gamma   90.00
#
_symmetry.space_group_name_H-M   'P 1'
#
loop_
_entity.id
_entity.type
_entity.pdbx_description
1 polymer ?
#
loop_
_entity_poly.entity_id
_entity_poly.type
_entity_poly.pdbx_seq_one_letter_code
_entity_poly.pdbx_strand_id
1 'polypeptide(L)'
;MALRLGAAVNPHGHGFAVIAAPEPRIIVGRGMHAEKVIDRFLAVRDRYPAGAALFHSRYATQGVHGIDNCHPFRLGGDARTVLAHNGTLPKRVRPRAYDRRSDTRIAAEDYLPTMPFGSIDTHRGARGLETWLGSSKLVLLTVDPAYQQSAYIFGERAGVWDDGIWYSNTTYQTVARRRMRRLVCRCFACEGVFPHCDCTGPAGADPADLDREPARMQFSDTPMNGFPPAF
;
A
#
# COMPACT_ATOMS: atom_id res chain seq x y z
N MET A 1 -1.90 -4.85 10.04
CA MET A 1 -1.95 -6.13 9.26
C MET A 1 -1.82 -5.87 7.76
N ALA A 2 -2.62 -5.00 7.15
CA ALA A 2 -2.62 -4.72 5.70
C ALA A 2 -1.25 -4.34 5.12
N LEU A 3 -0.47 -3.50 5.80
CA LEU A 3 0.88 -3.09 5.35
C LEU A 3 1.82 -4.28 5.17
N ARG A 4 1.87 -5.21 6.14
CA ARG A 4 2.71 -6.41 6.06
C ARG A 4 2.28 -7.35 4.94
N LEU A 5 0.97 -7.50 4.73
CA LEU A 5 0.43 -8.31 3.63
C LEU A 5 0.76 -7.68 2.28
N GLY A 6 0.59 -6.36 2.14
CA GLY A 6 0.96 -5.61 0.95
C GLY A 6 2.45 -5.72 0.63
N ALA A 7 3.29 -5.63 1.66
CA ALA A 7 4.74 -5.79 1.52
C ALA A 7 5.16 -7.20 1.09
N ALA A 8 4.46 -8.23 1.56
CA ALA A 8 4.72 -9.61 1.15
C ALA A 8 4.35 -9.89 -0.33
N VAL A 9 3.37 -9.15 -0.87
CA VAL A 9 3.00 -9.24 -2.30
C VAL A 9 3.94 -8.42 -3.18
N ASN A 10 4.40 -7.27 -2.67
CA ASN A 10 5.22 -6.30 -3.40
C ASN A 10 6.55 -6.08 -2.67
N PRO A 11 7.53 -7.01 -2.79
CA PRO A 11 8.72 -7.03 -1.93
C PRO A 11 9.90 -6.19 -2.45
N HIS A 12 9.76 -5.46 -3.56
CA HIS A 12 10.87 -4.81 -4.25
C HIS A 12 11.18 -3.39 -3.73
N GLY A 13 10.80 -3.12 -2.48
CA GLY A 13 11.06 -1.89 -1.77
C GLY A 13 9.80 -1.22 -1.25
N HIS A 14 9.96 -0.41 -0.21
CA HIS A 14 8.87 0.18 0.55
C HIS A 14 9.17 1.63 0.86
N GLY A 15 8.12 2.41 1.08
CA GLY A 15 8.29 3.74 1.58
C GLY A 15 6.98 4.42 1.92
N PHE A 16 7.11 5.54 2.58
CA PHE A 16 5.98 6.31 3.08
C PHE A 16 6.22 7.81 3.01
N ALA A 17 5.14 8.56 3.03
CA ALA A 17 5.13 9.98 3.33
C ALA A 17 4.02 10.29 4.34
N VAL A 18 4.29 11.22 5.25
CA VAL A 18 3.34 11.72 6.24
C VAL A 18 3.45 13.24 6.28
N ILE A 19 2.34 13.94 6.12
CA ILE A 19 2.27 15.38 6.37
C ILE A 19 2.31 15.61 7.89
N ALA A 20 3.33 16.32 8.37
CA ALA A 20 3.54 16.58 9.78
C ALA A 20 2.69 17.76 10.25
N ALA A 21 1.37 17.65 10.20
CA ALA A 21 0.48 18.72 10.67
C ALA A 21 0.63 18.93 12.19
N PRO A 22 0.64 20.21 12.64
CA PRO A 22 0.40 21.45 11.89
C PRO A 22 1.63 21.99 11.12
N GLU A 23 2.79 21.37 11.24
CA GLU A 23 4.00 21.82 10.54
C GLU A 23 3.87 21.61 9.01
N PRO A 24 4.22 22.62 8.17
CA PRO A 24 4.09 22.52 6.72
C PRO A 24 5.27 21.74 6.11
N ARG A 25 5.46 20.48 6.51
CA ARG A 25 6.51 19.60 5.99
C ARG A 25 6.03 18.19 5.78
N ILE A 26 6.70 17.47 4.88
CA ILE A 26 6.45 16.06 4.62
C ILE A 26 7.62 15.22 5.14
N ILE A 27 7.32 14.24 5.99
CA ILE A 27 8.30 13.26 6.45
C ILE A 27 8.26 12.08 5.49
N VAL A 28 9.39 11.77 4.87
CA VAL A 28 9.55 10.67 3.91
C VAL A 28 10.47 9.61 4.48
N GLY A 29 10.09 8.35 4.34
CA GLY A 29 10.91 7.20 4.63
C GLY A 29 10.89 6.19 3.49
N ARG A 30 12.05 5.61 3.17
CA ARG A 30 12.18 4.57 2.14
C ARG A 30 13.15 3.48 2.61
N GLY A 31 13.00 2.27 2.09
CA GLY A 31 13.89 1.16 2.40
C GLY A 31 13.53 -0.12 1.67
N MET A 32 14.45 -1.08 1.70
CA MET A 32 14.26 -2.40 1.09
C MET A 32 13.70 -3.42 2.08
N HIS A 33 13.74 -3.14 3.39
CA HIS A 33 13.27 -4.03 4.44
C HIS A 33 11.90 -3.58 4.96
N ALA A 34 10.86 -4.35 4.66
CA ALA A 34 9.47 -4.03 4.96
C ALA A 34 9.24 -3.65 6.42
N GLU A 35 9.63 -4.52 7.37
CA GLU A 35 9.35 -4.30 8.79
C GLU A 35 9.97 -2.99 9.30
N LYS A 36 11.23 -2.71 8.94
CA LYS A 36 11.89 -1.46 9.36
C LYS A 36 11.18 -0.21 8.84
N VAL A 37 10.66 -0.28 7.59
CA VAL A 37 9.93 0.86 7.00
C VAL A 37 8.54 1.00 7.61
N ILE A 38 7.86 -0.12 7.88
CA ILE A 38 6.55 -0.14 8.53
C ILE A 38 6.66 0.41 9.96
N ASP A 39 7.62 -0.07 10.77
CA ASP A 39 7.80 0.39 12.14
C ASP A 39 8.09 1.90 12.19
N ARG A 40 8.95 2.39 11.27
CA ARG A 40 9.21 3.81 11.14
C ARG A 40 7.98 4.61 10.71
N PHE A 41 7.18 4.08 9.78
CA PHE A 41 5.92 4.69 9.36
C PHE A 41 4.96 4.82 10.53
N LEU A 42 4.76 3.75 11.28
CA LEU A 42 3.86 3.74 12.44
C LEU A 42 4.30 4.74 13.50
N ALA A 43 5.59 4.80 13.82
CA ALA A 43 6.13 5.77 14.78
C ALA A 43 5.93 7.23 14.33
N VAL A 44 6.10 7.51 13.01
CA VAL A 44 5.85 8.85 12.46
C VAL A 44 4.35 9.15 12.46
N ARG A 45 3.51 8.18 12.13
CA ARG A 45 2.06 8.33 12.10
C ARG A 45 1.46 8.57 13.48
N ASP A 46 1.98 7.88 14.49
CA ASP A 46 1.61 8.10 15.90
C ASP A 46 1.91 9.54 16.36
N ARG A 47 3.06 10.05 15.96
CA ARG A 47 3.46 11.44 16.26
C ARG A 47 2.64 12.49 15.51
N TYR A 48 2.17 12.19 14.30
CA TYR A 48 1.45 13.12 13.40
C TYR A 48 0.15 12.48 12.88
N PRO A 49 -0.84 12.27 13.76
CA PRO A 49 -2.05 11.52 13.41
C PRO A 49 -3.01 12.27 12.47
N ALA A 50 -2.99 13.61 12.50
CA ALA A 50 -3.94 14.44 11.75
C ALA A 50 -3.58 14.62 10.26
N GLY A 51 -2.30 14.54 9.90
CA GLY A 51 -1.86 14.78 8.53
C GLY A 51 -2.21 13.62 7.58
N ALA A 52 -2.40 13.93 6.30
CA ALA A 52 -2.51 12.90 5.29
C ALA A 52 -1.24 12.05 5.21
N ALA A 53 -1.40 10.76 4.96
CA ALA A 53 -0.28 9.83 4.89
C ALA A 53 -0.45 8.86 3.72
N LEU A 54 0.65 8.41 3.14
CA LEU A 54 0.70 7.33 2.17
C LEU A 54 1.77 6.31 2.56
N PHE A 55 1.49 5.05 2.25
CA PHE A 55 2.47 3.95 2.30
C PHE A 55 2.45 3.21 0.97
N HIS A 56 3.61 2.91 0.44
CA HIS A 56 3.75 2.20 -0.83
C HIS A 56 4.68 1.01 -0.71
N SER A 57 4.22 -0.15 -1.22
CA SER A 57 5.06 -1.34 -1.41
C SER A 57 5.21 -1.58 -2.92
N ARG A 58 6.45 -1.58 -3.39
CA ARG A 58 6.78 -1.62 -4.81
C ARG A 58 6.84 -3.06 -5.32
N TYR A 59 6.18 -3.30 -6.46
CA TYR A 59 6.49 -4.41 -7.35
C TYR A 59 7.16 -3.82 -8.61
N ALA A 60 8.45 -4.10 -8.78
CA ALA A 60 9.24 -3.48 -9.85
C ALA A 60 8.89 -4.07 -11.21
N THR A 61 8.40 -3.24 -12.11
CA THR A 61 8.18 -3.54 -13.54
C THR A 61 9.18 -2.80 -14.43
N GLN A 62 9.70 -1.68 -13.95
CA GLN A 62 10.68 -0.82 -14.64
C GLN A 62 11.75 -0.36 -13.63
N GLY A 63 12.96 -0.09 -14.16
CA GLY A 63 14.11 0.36 -13.37
C GLY A 63 14.73 -0.76 -12.52
N VAL A 64 15.86 -0.46 -11.90
CA VAL A 64 16.57 -1.44 -11.07
C VAL A 64 15.92 -1.60 -9.68
N HIS A 65 16.17 -2.75 -9.05
CA HIS A 65 15.84 -2.95 -7.64
C HIS A 65 16.85 -2.16 -6.79
N GLY A 66 16.35 -1.23 -5.99
CA GLY A 66 17.17 -0.39 -5.13
C GLY A 66 16.33 0.69 -4.45
N ILE A 67 16.86 1.21 -3.35
CA ILE A 67 16.20 2.21 -2.51
C ILE A 67 15.86 3.49 -3.30
N ASP A 68 16.67 3.83 -4.29
CA ASP A 68 16.48 5.02 -5.13
C ASP A 68 15.24 4.95 -6.00
N ASN A 69 14.71 3.75 -6.24
CA ASN A 69 13.47 3.50 -6.96
C ASN A 69 12.28 3.15 -6.04
N CYS A 70 12.44 3.27 -4.71
CA CYS A 70 11.32 3.15 -3.79
C CYS A 70 10.52 4.46 -3.76
N HIS A 71 9.20 4.35 -3.85
CA HIS A 71 8.29 5.48 -3.63
C HIS A 71 8.29 5.94 -2.17
N PRO A 72 7.83 7.16 -1.88
CA PRO A 72 7.43 8.22 -2.82
C PRO A 72 8.64 9.00 -3.36
N PHE A 73 8.42 9.70 -4.48
CA PHE A 73 9.41 10.57 -5.10
C PHE A 73 9.03 12.03 -4.89
N ARG A 74 10.03 12.91 -4.74
CA ARG A 74 9.84 14.36 -4.74
C ARG A 74 9.52 14.85 -6.14
N LEU A 75 8.54 15.71 -6.28
CA LEU A 75 8.20 16.32 -7.55
C LEU A 75 9.21 17.43 -7.88
N GLY A 76 9.98 17.25 -8.96
CA GLY A 76 11.04 18.20 -9.34
C GLY A 76 12.12 18.41 -8.28
N GLY A 77 12.28 17.48 -7.35
CA GLY A 77 13.21 17.62 -6.22
C GLY A 77 12.65 18.43 -5.04
N ASP A 78 11.48 19.05 -5.15
CA ASP A 78 10.85 19.85 -4.08
C ASP A 78 10.41 18.94 -2.91
N ALA A 79 10.89 19.27 -1.72
CA ALA A 79 10.54 18.52 -0.50
C ALA A 79 9.08 18.74 -0.05
N ARG A 80 8.40 19.77 -0.56
CA ARG A 80 7.02 20.10 -0.21
C ARG A 80 5.98 19.24 -0.94
N THR A 81 6.39 18.54 -2.03
CA THR A 81 5.47 17.74 -2.83
C THR A 81 6.08 16.39 -3.17
N VAL A 82 5.35 15.33 -2.87
CA VAL A 82 5.78 13.96 -3.17
C VAL A 82 4.67 13.17 -3.84
N LEU A 83 5.05 12.16 -4.63
CA LEU A 83 4.10 11.29 -5.28
C LEU A 83 4.47 9.81 -5.18
N ALA A 84 3.44 8.98 -5.19
CA ALA A 84 3.54 7.54 -5.37
C ALA A 84 2.61 7.08 -6.51
N HIS A 85 2.99 6.03 -7.21
CA HIS A 85 2.29 5.53 -8.39
C HIS A 85 2.13 4.01 -8.32
N ASN A 86 0.99 3.53 -8.79
CA ASN A 86 0.69 2.12 -8.98
C ASN A 86 0.24 1.86 -10.41
N GLY A 87 1.00 1.04 -11.13
CA GLY A 87 0.79 0.71 -12.54
C GLY A 87 2.05 0.80 -13.37
N THR A 88 1.90 1.07 -14.66
CA THR A 88 3.00 1.30 -15.60
C THR A 88 2.72 2.56 -16.39
N LEU A 89 3.63 3.51 -16.35
CA LEU A 89 3.47 4.81 -17.03
C LEU A 89 3.71 4.71 -18.54
N PRO A 90 3.17 5.68 -19.31
CA PRO A 90 3.35 5.73 -20.75
C PRO A 90 4.80 5.75 -21.20
N LYS A 91 5.05 5.34 -22.46
CA LYS A 91 6.40 5.22 -23.06
C LYS A 91 7.26 6.48 -22.92
N ARG A 92 6.64 7.66 -22.86
CA ARG A 92 7.33 8.95 -22.73
C ARG A 92 8.27 9.05 -21.52
N VAL A 93 7.93 8.38 -20.43
CA VAL A 93 8.70 8.38 -19.17
C VAL A 93 9.31 7.01 -18.86
N ARG A 94 9.41 6.13 -19.86
CA ARG A 94 10.13 4.87 -19.68
C ARG A 94 11.63 5.11 -19.66
N PRO A 95 12.37 4.37 -18.80
CA PRO A 95 13.83 4.46 -18.78
C PRO A 95 14.41 4.08 -20.14
N ARG A 96 15.39 4.86 -20.61
CA ARG A 96 16.21 4.53 -21.77
C ARG A 96 17.24 3.47 -21.40
N ALA A 97 17.92 2.89 -22.41
CA ALA A 97 19.07 2.05 -22.16
C ALA A 97 20.04 2.78 -21.21
N TYR A 98 20.50 2.06 -20.17
CA TYR A 98 21.39 2.58 -19.11
C TYR A 98 20.77 3.51 -18.07
N ASP A 99 19.53 4.01 -18.20
CA ASP A 99 18.85 4.73 -17.13
C ASP A 99 18.34 3.72 -16.10
N ARG A 100 18.85 3.82 -14.89
CA ARG A 100 18.51 2.92 -13.78
C ARG A 100 17.24 3.32 -13.03
N ARG A 101 16.68 4.49 -13.36
CA ARG A 101 15.46 5.01 -12.74
C ARG A 101 14.23 4.22 -13.16
N SER A 102 13.22 4.17 -12.30
CA SER A 102 11.89 3.70 -12.68
C SER A 102 11.16 4.76 -13.53
N ASP A 103 10.17 4.33 -14.28
CA ASP A 103 9.26 5.22 -15.02
C ASP A 103 8.64 6.29 -14.12
N THR A 104 8.21 5.90 -12.91
CA THR A 104 7.66 6.83 -11.91
C THR A 104 8.69 7.85 -11.44
N ARG A 105 9.94 7.43 -11.22
CA ARG A 105 11.00 8.34 -10.82
C ARG A 105 11.29 9.36 -11.91
N ILE A 106 11.37 8.92 -13.18
CA ILE A 106 11.54 9.81 -14.34
C ILE A 106 10.36 10.77 -14.45
N ALA A 107 9.12 10.26 -14.27
CA ALA A 107 7.95 11.11 -14.28
C ALA A 107 7.99 12.19 -13.19
N ALA A 108 8.40 11.84 -11.98
CA ALA A 108 8.48 12.76 -10.84
C ALA A 108 9.61 13.79 -10.98
N GLU A 109 10.78 13.36 -11.48
CA GLU A 109 11.96 14.22 -11.57
C GLU A 109 11.96 15.11 -12.82
N ASP A 110 11.55 14.56 -13.99
CA ASP A 110 11.80 15.19 -15.28
C ASP A 110 10.51 15.66 -16.00
N TYR A 111 9.38 14.94 -15.87
CA TYR A 111 8.21 15.17 -16.72
C TYR A 111 7.09 15.97 -16.04
N LEU A 112 6.59 15.52 -14.91
CA LEU A 112 5.47 16.17 -14.24
C LEU A 112 5.80 17.58 -13.72
N PRO A 113 7.06 17.90 -13.31
CA PRO A 113 7.43 19.26 -12.94
C PRO A 113 7.26 20.30 -14.05
N THR A 114 7.27 19.87 -15.32
CA THR A 114 7.01 20.77 -16.45
C THR A 114 5.53 21.16 -16.60
N MET A 115 4.66 20.66 -15.71
CA MET A 115 3.21 20.89 -15.72
C MET A 115 2.56 20.61 -17.09
N PRO A 116 2.77 19.43 -17.70
CA PRO A 116 2.37 19.17 -19.08
C PRO A 116 0.85 19.20 -19.30
N PHE A 117 0.08 19.16 -18.21
CA PHE A 117 -1.39 19.22 -18.22
C PHE A 117 -1.94 20.51 -17.62
N GLY A 118 -1.06 21.43 -17.17
CA GLY A 118 -1.43 22.61 -16.38
C GLY A 118 -1.67 22.25 -14.90
N SER A 119 -2.32 23.16 -14.16
CA SER A 119 -2.62 22.93 -12.74
C SER A 119 -3.60 21.80 -12.54
N ILE A 120 -3.25 20.86 -11.65
CA ILE A 120 -4.13 19.74 -11.24
C ILE A 120 -5.31 20.17 -10.39
N ASP A 121 -5.33 21.41 -9.90
CA ASP A 121 -6.49 22.01 -9.22
C ASP A 121 -7.59 22.41 -10.18
N THR A 122 -7.30 22.45 -11.49
CA THR A 122 -8.29 22.67 -12.52
C THR A 122 -8.84 21.34 -13.04
N HIS A 123 -10.13 21.32 -13.36
CA HIS A 123 -10.76 20.14 -13.98
C HIS A 123 -10.00 19.69 -15.26
N ARG A 124 -9.53 20.64 -16.07
CA ARG A 124 -8.76 20.34 -17.30
C ARG A 124 -7.42 19.67 -16.98
N GLY A 125 -6.68 20.20 -16.03
CA GLY A 125 -5.36 19.65 -15.64
C GLY A 125 -5.49 18.28 -14.98
N ALA A 126 -6.42 18.12 -14.05
CA ALA A 126 -6.70 16.84 -13.40
C ALA A 126 -7.09 15.77 -14.43
N ARG A 127 -8.04 16.07 -15.34
CA ARG A 127 -8.49 15.16 -16.38
C ARG A 127 -7.39 14.85 -17.39
N GLY A 128 -6.53 15.82 -17.73
CA GLY A 128 -5.36 15.60 -18.59
C GLY A 128 -4.38 14.61 -17.99
N LEU A 129 -4.09 14.75 -16.68
CA LEU A 129 -3.24 13.82 -15.95
C LEU A 129 -3.89 12.42 -15.88
N GLU A 130 -5.18 12.30 -15.55
CA GLU A 130 -5.88 11.01 -15.52
C GLU A 130 -5.89 10.32 -16.88
N THR A 131 -6.11 11.07 -17.95
CA THR A 131 -6.05 10.53 -19.33
C THR A 131 -4.65 9.99 -19.63
N TRP A 132 -3.60 10.70 -19.23
CA TRP A 132 -2.21 10.27 -19.42
C TRP A 132 -1.88 9.03 -18.56
N LEU A 133 -2.38 8.95 -17.34
CA LEU A 133 -2.21 7.80 -16.45
C LEU A 133 -2.90 6.53 -16.99
N GLY A 134 -4.02 6.67 -17.72
CA GLY A 134 -4.81 5.53 -18.19
C GLY A 134 -5.37 4.71 -17.05
N SER A 135 -5.00 3.43 -16.95
CA SER A 135 -5.41 2.54 -15.86
C SER A 135 -4.54 2.63 -14.60
N SER A 136 -3.48 3.42 -14.65
CA SER A 136 -2.58 3.63 -13.52
C SER A 136 -3.22 4.56 -12.48
N LYS A 137 -2.67 4.52 -11.27
CA LYS A 137 -3.13 5.34 -10.14
C LYS A 137 -1.96 6.14 -9.59
N LEU A 138 -2.19 7.39 -9.25
CA LEU A 138 -1.18 8.27 -8.69
C LEU A 138 -1.74 8.98 -7.46
N VAL A 139 -0.97 8.98 -6.39
CA VAL A 139 -1.23 9.78 -5.19
C VAL A 139 -0.17 10.86 -5.09
N LEU A 140 -0.61 12.09 -4.85
CA LEU A 140 0.27 13.22 -4.58
C LEU A 140 -0.07 13.77 -3.19
N LEU A 141 0.95 13.95 -2.35
CA LEU A 141 0.85 14.68 -1.10
C LEU A 141 1.67 15.95 -1.21
N THR A 142 1.11 17.07 -0.74
CA THR A 142 1.78 18.36 -0.80
C THR A 142 1.48 19.23 0.41
N VAL A 143 2.46 20.05 0.78
CA VAL A 143 2.34 21.16 1.72
C VAL A 143 2.70 22.48 1.04
N ASP A 144 2.82 22.48 -0.28
CA ASP A 144 3.04 23.68 -1.08
C ASP A 144 1.72 24.46 -1.18
N PRO A 145 1.68 25.74 -0.72
CA PRO A 145 0.48 26.57 -0.74
C PRO A 145 -0.01 26.91 -2.16
N ALA A 146 0.78 26.61 -3.20
CA ALA A 146 0.33 26.74 -4.58
C ALA A 146 -0.76 25.73 -4.96
N TYR A 147 -0.96 24.66 -4.19
CA TYR A 147 -2.01 23.67 -4.38
C TYR A 147 -3.19 23.95 -3.44
N GLN A 148 -4.42 23.67 -3.93
CA GLN A 148 -5.64 23.89 -3.15
C GLN A 148 -5.86 22.81 -2.08
N GLN A 149 -5.33 21.59 -2.29
CA GLN A 149 -5.47 20.47 -1.37
C GLN A 149 -4.11 19.88 -1.01
N SER A 150 -4.04 19.27 0.16
CA SER A 150 -2.81 18.61 0.64
C SER A 150 -2.64 17.18 0.12
N ALA A 151 -3.70 16.57 -0.44
CA ALA A 151 -3.69 15.23 -0.98
C ALA A 151 -4.56 15.11 -2.23
N TYR A 152 -4.07 14.44 -3.26
CA TYR A 152 -4.78 14.15 -4.49
C TYR A 152 -4.64 12.67 -4.83
N ILE A 153 -5.74 12.06 -5.28
CA ILE A 153 -5.76 10.67 -5.74
C ILE A 153 -6.30 10.66 -7.17
N PHE A 154 -5.45 10.32 -8.12
CA PHE A 154 -5.83 10.16 -9.54
C PHE A 154 -6.05 8.69 -9.85
N GLY A 155 -7.13 8.39 -10.59
CA GLY A 155 -7.58 7.02 -10.79
C GLY A 155 -8.25 6.43 -9.54
N GLU A 156 -8.79 7.26 -8.66
CA GLU A 156 -9.38 6.89 -7.36
C GLU A 156 -10.43 5.79 -7.49
N ARG A 157 -11.31 5.87 -8.50
CA ARG A 157 -12.40 4.90 -8.74
C ARG A 157 -11.91 3.47 -9.01
N ALA A 158 -10.65 3.30 -9.41
CA ALA A 158 -10.05 1.99 -9.64
C ALA A 158 -9.40 1.40 -8.37
N GLY A 159 -9.46 2.09 -7.25
CA GLY A 159 -9.08 1.63 -5.93
C GLY A 159 -10.30 1.33 -5.05
N VAL A 160 -10.06 1.10 -3.78
CA VAL A 160 -11.10 0.78 -2.79
C VAL A 160 -10.86 1.57 -1.52
N TRP A 161 -11.89 2.21 -1.00
CA TRP A 161 -11.92 2.80 0.32
C TRP A 161 -12.37 1.76 1.34
N ASP A 162 -11.63 1.63 2.43
CA ASP A 162 -11.93 0.75 3.55
C ASP A 162 -11.43 1.40 4.84
N ASP A 163 -12.34 1.68 5.77
CA ASP A 163 -12.07 2.29 7.08
C ASP A 163 -11.21 3.58 6.99
N GLY A 164 -11.59 4.51 6.10
CA GLY A 164 -10.89 5.77 5.90
C GLY A 164 -9.52 5.67 5.19
N ILE A 165 -9.15 4.48 4.73
CA ILE A 165 -7.92 4.22 4.00
C ILE A 165 -8.24 3.88 2.54
N TRP A 166 -7.61 4.58 1.61
CA TRP A 166 -7.69 4.23 0.21
C TRP A 166 -6.59 3.23 -0.18
N TYR A 167 -7.00 2.13 -0.78
CA TYR A 167 -6.12 1.09 -1.31
C TYR A 167 -6.13 1.11 -2.83
N SER A 168 -4.96 1.21 -3.45
CA SER A 168 -4.84 1.20 -4.91
C SER A 168 -5.26 -0.13 -5.56
N ASN A 169 -5.30 -1.23 -4.81
CA ASN A 169 -5.82 -2.54 -5.19
C ASN A 169 -6.06 -3.41 -3.94
N THR A 170 -6.67 -4.57 -4.13
CA THR A 170 -7.01 -5.52 -3.05
C THR A 170 -6.12 -6.77 -3.00
N THR A 171 -4.98 -6.77 -3.69
CA THR A 171 -4.11 -7.97 -3.78
C THR A 171 -3.60 -8.45 -2.42
N TYR A 172 -3.42 -7.55 -1.45
CA TYR A 172 -3.06 -7.89 -0.07
C TYR A 172 -4.10 -8.80 0.62
N GLN A 173 -5.39 -8.67 0.28
CA GLN A 173 -6.46 -9.50 0.85
C GLN A 173 -6.35 -10.96 0.41
N THR A 174 -5.86 -11.22 -0.80
CA THR A 174 -5.67 -12.58 -1.31
C THR A 174 -4.65 -13.36 -0.46
N VAL A 175 -3.60 -12.68 -0.01
CA VAL A 175 -2.59 -13.28 0.89
C VAL A 175 -3.18 -13.53 2.28
N ALA A 176 -3.99 -12.62 2.79
CA ALA A 176 -4.69 -12.82 4.06
C ALA A 176 -5.58 -14.05 4.01
N ARG A 177 -6.42 -14.19 2.96
CA ARG A 177 -7.30 -15.35 2.76
C ARG A 177 -6.52 -16.67 2.61
N ARG A 178 -5.38 -16.66 1.91
CA ARG A 178 -4.51 -17.85 1.79
C ARG A 178 -3.85 -18.22 3.12
N ARG A 179 -3.40 -17.22 3.91
CA ARG A 179 -2.86 -17.48 5.24
C ARG A 179 -3.92 -17.99 6.21
N MET A 180 -5.11 -17.40 6.23
CA MET A 180 -6.22 -17.89 7.06
C MET A 180 -6.60 -19.32 6.69
N ARG A 181 -6.70 -19.66 5.39
CA ARG A 181 -6.96 -21.05 4.96
C ARG A 181 -5.87 -22.02 5.42
N ARG A 182 -4.60 -21.60 5.52
CA ARG A 182 -3.52 -22.44 6.05
C ARG A 182 -3.53 -22.57 7.57
N LEU A 183 -4.04 -21.57 8.30
CA LEU A 183 -4.09 -21.57 9.77
C LEU A 183 -5.29 -22.35 10.31
N VAL A 184 -6.38 -22.48 9.53
CA VAL A 184 -7.65 -23.06 9.98
C VAL A 184 -7.73 -24.58 9.75
N CYS A 185 -6.70 -25.23 9.18
CA CYS A 185 -6.90 -26.54 8.59
C CYS A 185 -5.93 -27.63 9.04
N ARG A 186 -5.53 -27.67 10.32
CA ARG A 186 -4.88 -28.87 10.85
C ARG A 186 -5.81 -29.62 11.78
N CYS A 187 -6.05 -30.90 11.46
CA CYS A 187 -6.75 -31.79 12.32
C CYS A 187 -5.90 -32.12 13.56
N PHE A 188 -6.46 -31.95 14.75
CA PHE A 188 -5.76 -32.23 16.01
C PHE A 188 -5.45 -33.74 16.20
N ALA A 189 -6.16 -34.63 15.48
CA ALA A 189 -5.98 -36.07 15.64
C ALA A 189 -4.92 -36.67 14.72
N CYS A 190 -4.73 -36.11 13.51
CA CYS A 190 -3.80 -36.67 12.53
C CYS A 190 -2.85 -35.65 11.92
N GLU A 191 -2.89 -34.40 12.38
CA GLU A 191 -2.16 -33.24 11.80
C GLU A 191 -2.42 -33.00 10.30
N GLY A 192 -3.35 -33.74 9.71
CA GLY A 192 -3.76 -33.60 8.32
C GLY A 192 -4.45 -32.27 8.07
N VAL A 193 -4.39 -31.78 6.83
CA VAL A 193 -5.00 -30.50 6.43
C VAL A 193 -6.50 -30.73 6.17
N PHE A 194 -7.36 -30.08 6.94
CA PHE A 194 -8.81 -30.11 6.71
C PHE A 194 -9.17 -29.39 5.38
N PRO A 195 -10.07 -29.91 4.51
CA PRO A 195 -10.94 -31.09 4.66
C PRO A 195 -10.33 -32.41 4.17
N HIS A 196 -9.04 -32.48 3.95
CA HIS A 196 -8.36 -33.66 3.37
C HIS A 196 -7.74 -34.57 4.44
N CYS A 197 -8.12 -34.43 5.69
CA CYS A 197 -7.69 -35.38 6.71
C CYS A 197 -8.64 -36.60 6.68
N ASP A 198 -8.06 -37.81 6.67
CA ASP A 198 -8.80 -39.10 6.64
C ASP A 198 -9.29 -39.50 8.05
N CYS A 199 -9.17 -38.63 9.07
CA CYS A 199 -9.73 -38.98 10.37
C CYS A 199 -11.21 -38.61 10.43
N THR A 200 -12.00 -39.61 10.75
CA THR A 200 -13.33 -39.38 11.31
C THR A 200 -13.15 -38.55 12.57
N GLY A 201 -13.72 -37.35 12.62
CA GLY A 201 -13.69 -36.44 13.79
C GLY A 201 -13.93 -37.15 15.12
N PRO A 202 -13.89 -36.51 16.27
CA PRO A 202 -14.10 -37.15 17.55
C PRO A 202 -15.34 -38.02 17.48
N ALA A 203 -15.18 -39.30 17.77
CA ALA A 203 -16.18 -40.33 17.60
C ALA A 203 -17.52 -39.83 18.16
N GLY A 204 -18.48 -39.54 17.27
CA GLY A 204 -19.83 -39.15 17.65
C GLY A 204 -20.36 -37.84 17.06
N ALA A 205 -19.61 -37.11 16.25
CA ALA A 205 -20.15 -35.92 15.60
C ALA A 205 -20.83 -36.33 14.28
N ASP A 206 -22.13 -36.13 14.22
CA ASP A 206 -22.93 -36.30 13.00
C ASP A 206 -22.51 -35.20 11.98
N PRO A 207 -22.30 -35.56 10.70
CA PRO A 207 -22.02 -34.54 9.66
C PRO A 207 -23.07 -33.42 9.58
N ALA A 208 -24.31 -33.67 10.05
CA ALA A 208 -25.37 -32.66 10.12
C ALA A 208 -25.17 -31.60 11.21
N ASP A 209 -24.26 -31.80 12.18
CA ASP A 209 -23.95 -30.82 13.23
C ASP A 209 -22.86 -29.81 12.82
N LEU A 210 -22.26 -29.98 11.66
CA LEU A 210 -21.23 -29.05 11.13
C LEU A 210 -21.79 -27.73 10.57
N ASP A 211 -23.12 -27.64 10.38
CA ASP A 211 -23.81 -26.42 9.95
C ASP A 211 -24.31 -25.55 11.13
N ARG A 212 -24.10 -25.96 12.36
CA ARG A 212 -24.36 -25.15 13.55
C ARG A 212 -23.09 -24.49 13.99
N GLU A 213 -23.11 -23.15 14.01
CA GLU A 213 -22.10 -22.18 14.46
C GLU A 213 -20.76 -22.77 14.95
N PRO A 214 -19.62 -22.30 14.47
CA PRO A 214 -18.32 -22.77 14.93
C PRO A 214 -18.23 -22.54 16.44
N ALA A 215 -18.15 -23.63 17.20
CA ALA A 215 -17.83 -23.62 18.60
C ALA A 215 -16.65 -22.65 18.80
N ARG A 216 -16.78 -21.69 19.71
CA ARG A 216 -15.76 -20.72 20.10
C ARG A 216 -14.41 -21.42 20.19
N MET A 217 -13.53 -21.16 19.23
CA MET A 217 -12.12 -21.49 19.39
C MET A 217 -11.62 -20.73 20.61
N GLN A 218 -11.24 -21.45 21.64
CA GLN A 218 -10.43 -20.90 22.72
C GLN A 218 -9.07 -20.58 22.10
N PHE A 219 -8.89 -19.31 21.73
CA PHE A 219 -7.56 -18.76 21.55
C PHE A 219 -6.91 -18.76 22.91
N SER A 220 -5.76 -19.41 23.05
CA SER A 220 -4.91 -19.18 24.20
C SER A 220 -4.59 -17.70 24.24
N ASP A 221 -5.09 -17.02 25.26
CA ASP A 221 -4.80 -15.64 25.59
C ASP A 221 -3.31 -15.51 25.96
N THR A 222 -2.48 -15.38 24.97
CA THR A 222 -1.23 -14.66 25.14
C THR A 222 -1.56 -13.21 24.78
N PRO A 223 -1.52 -12.27 25.72
CA PRO A 223 -1.85 -10.88 25.45
C PRO A 223 -0.81 -10.31 24.47
N MET A 224 -1.17 -10.20 23.23
CA MET A 224 -0.53 -9.26 22.32
C MET A 224 -1.02 -7.87 22.75
N ASN A 225 -0.21 -7.25 23.63
CA ASN A 225 -0.44 -5.89 24.08
C ASN A 225 -0.69 -4.95 22.90
N GLY A 226 -1.88 -4.38 22.91
CA GLY A 226 -2.23 -3.03 22.50
C GLY A 226 -1.75 -2.55 21.15
N PHE A 227 -2.51 -2.83 20.07
CA PHE A 227 -2.55 -1.91 18.94
C PHE A 227 -3.80 -1.04 19.12
N PRO A 228 -3.67 0.29 19.20
CA PRO A 228 -4.82 1.17 19.08
C PRO A 228 -5.43 1.00 17.68
N PRO A 229 -6.74 1.31 17.51
CA PRO A 229 -7.39 1.23 16.21
C PRO A 229 -6.66 2.10 15.19
N ALA A 230 -6.43 1.55 14.01
CA ALA A 230 -5.86 2.27 12.89
C ALA A 230 -6.86 3.34 12.45
N PHE A 231 -6.50 4.60 12.63
CA PHE A 231 -7.15 5.74 12.00
C PHE A 231 -6.57 5.98 10.62
#